data_a51198a6a43e5b2b477877b27ea2a92e
#
_entry.id   a51198a6a43e5b2b477877b27ea2a92e
#
_cell.length_a   1.000
_cell.length_b   1.000
_cell.length_c   1.000
_cell.angle_alpha   90.00
_cell.angle_beta   90.00
_cell.angle_gamma   90.00
#
_symmetry.space_group_name_H-M   'P 1'
#
loop_
_entity.id
_entity.type
_entity.pdbx_description
1 polymer ?
#
loop_
_entity_poly.entity_id
_entity_poly.type
_entity_poly.pdbx_seq_one_letter_code
_entity_poly.pdbx_strand_id
1 'polypeptide(L)'
;MKKMNDEDIVNSQYKDTSRLDIRIMIHKRYSSNKMGFAKWIYSNYEFEPNMHILELGCGTCEMWVGNLDALNGPKIILTDFSEAMVNKAKKNLKDSKNISYNVVNIEEIPYEENEFDAVIANMMLYHVPNIPKALTEVNRVLKDGGTFYCATYGENTILNNVCKLLEVDLPKNDWVFTLQNGSEILKPFFTDVKRLDYVDSLEITDIDDLIDYLDTLDDMHETLNIDRILLRKKLQDKMVDGILSIPKEYGLFICKK
;
A
#
# COMPACT_ATOMS: atom_id res chain seq x y z
N MET A 1 -19.89 10.66 4.74
CA MET A 1 -18.79 9.92 4.08
C MET A 1 -17.88 9.38 5.15
N LYS A 2 -17.67 8.07 5.21
CA LYS A 2 -16.72 7.47 6.16
C LYS A 2 -15.31 7.75 5.65
N LYS A 3 -14.44 8.32 6.48
CA LYS A 3 -13.07 8.65 6.09
C LYS A 3 -12.22 7.38 6.14
N MET A 4 -11.35 7.14 5.16
CA MET A 4 -10.44 5.98 5.10
C MET A 4 -9.49 5.89 6.32
N ASN A 5 -9.36 6.95 7.09
CA ASN A 5 -8.56 7.05 8.31
C ASN A 5 -9.40 6.94 9.60
N ASP A 6 -10.62 6.40 9.53
CA ASP A 6 -11.44 6.08 10.70
C ASP A 6 -10.99 4.73 11.27
N GLU A 7 -10.61 4.70 12.54
CA GLU A 7 -10.04 3.53 13.22
C GLU A 7 -10.96 2.30 13.18
N ASP A 8 -12.27 2.50 13.33
CA ASP A 8 -13.27 1.42 13.27
C ASP A 8 -13.36 0.84 11.85
N ILE A 9 -13.19 1.68 10.82
CA ILE A 9 -13.18 1.23 9.42
C ILE A 9 -11.92 0.45 9.12
N VAL A 10 -10.76 0.95 9.51
CA VAL A 10 -9.47 0.25 9.34
C VAL A 10 -9.56 -1.13 10.00
N ASN A 11 -10.02 -1.20 11.25
CA ASN A 11 -10.19 -2.47 11.95
C ASN A 11 -11.21 -3.41 11.29
N SER A 12 -12.29 -2.88 10.69
CA SER A 12 -13.31 -3.70 10.02
C SER A 12 -12.83 -4.26 8.69
N GLN A 13 -12.06 -3.49 7.90
CA GLN A 13 -11.52 -3.93 6.60
C GLN A 13 -10.56 -5.11 6.72
N TYR A 14 -9.87 -5.26 7.85
CA TYR A 14 -8.90 -6.32 8.07
C TYR A 14 -9.43 -7.53 8.85
N LYS A 15 -10.71 -7.50 9.27
CA LYS A 15 -11.36 -8.67 9.91
C LYS A 15 -11.74 -9.77 8.93
N ASP A 16 -12.10 -9.42 7.69
CA ASP A 16 -12.48 -10.38 6.65
C ASP A 16 -11.34 -10.59 5.65
N THR A 17 -10.62 -11.71 5.82
CA THR A 17 -9.50 -12.07 4.95
C THR A 17 -9.92 -12.46 3.54
N SER A 18 -11.20 -12.81 3.31
CA SER A 18 -11.70 -13.23 1.99
C SER A 18 -11.65 -12.08 0.97
N ARG A 19 -12.01 -10.86 1.39
CA ARG A 19 -11.89 -9.66 0.55
C ARG A 19 -10.44 -9.33 0.20
N LEU A 20 -9.52 -9.49 1.16
CA LEU A 20 -8.10 -9.26 0.93
C LEU A 20 -7.52 -10.28 -0.07
N ASP A 21 -7.93 -11.54 0.03
CA ASP A 21 -7.48 -12.60 -0.88
C ASP A 21 -7.90 -12.31 -2.33
N ILE A 22 -9.13 -11.84 -2.56
CA ILE A 22 -9.61 -11.41 -3.88
C ILE A 22 -8.75 -10.24 -4.41
N ARG A 23 -8.48 -9.23 -3.58
CA ARG A 23 -7.64 -8.08 -3.95
C ARG A 23 -6.21 -8.50 -4.31
N ILE A 24 -5.62 -9.44 -3.61
CA ILE A 24 -4.30 -9.97 -3.93
C ILE A 24 -4.34 -10.80 -5.23
N MET A 25 -5.36 -11.65 -5.37
CA MET A 25 -5.51 -12.56 -6.51
C MET A 25 -5.60 -11.83 -7.85
N ILE A 26 -6.37 -10.73 -7.95
CA ILE A 26 -6.53 -9.99 -9.21
C ILE A 26 -5.19 -9.43 -9.68
N HIS A 27 -4.39 -8.89 -8.77
CA HIS A 27 -3.07 -8.38 -9.11
C HIS A 27 -2.12 -9.52 -9.52
N LYS A 28 -2.12 -10.63 -8.80
CA LYS A 28 -1.29 -11.79 -9.12
C LYS A 28 -1.62 -12.39 -10.49
N ARG A 29 -2.90 -12.43 -10.86
CA ARG A 29 -3.37 -13.06 -12.09
C ARG A 29 -3.19 -12.15 -13.31
N TYR A 30 -3.53 -10.86 -13.17
CA TYR A 30 -3.71 -9.96 -14.29
C TYR A 30 -2.70 -8.83 -14.43
N SER A 31 -1.78 -8.61 -13.46
CA SER A 31 -0.75 -7.58 -13.62
C SER A 31 0.11 -7.85 -14.86
N SER A 32 0.27 -6.84 -15.70
CA SER A 32 1.16 -6.86 -16.86
C SER A 32 2.63 -6.91 -16.42
N ASN A 33 2.97 -6.21 -15.34
CA ASN A 33 4.31 -6.24 -14.76
C ASN A 33 4.51 -7.49 -13.87
N LYS A 34 5.19 -8.48 -14.42
CA LYS A 34 5.41 -9.78 -13.74
C LYS A 34 6.42 -9.74 -12.59
N MET A 35 7.14 -8.64 -12.40
CA MET A 35 7.99 -8.46 -11.22
C MET A 35 7.16 -8.40 -9.94
N GLY A 36 5.97 -7.78 -10.01
CA GLY A 36 5.09 -7.56 -8.87
C GLY A 36 5.52 -6.35 -8.02
N PHE A 37 4.52 -5.64 -7.47
CA PHE A 37 4.75 -4.36 -6.77
C PHE A 37 5.62 -4.51 -5.52
N ALA A 38 5.39 -5.52 -4.69
CA ALA A 38 6.19 -5.76 -3.48
C ALA A 38 7.68 -5.99 -3.80
N LYS A 39 7.97 -6.81 -4.82
CA LYS A 39 9.35 -7.05 -5.25
C LYS A 39 9.99 -5.81 -5.86
N TRP A 40 9.22 -5.02 -6.59
CA TRP A 40 9.68 -3.75 -7.13
C TRP A 40 10.01 -2.74 -6.03
N ILE A 41 9.15 -2.59 -5.01
CA ILE A 41 9.44 -1.76 -3.83
C ILE A 41 10.76 -2.21 -3.19
N TYR A 42 10.86 -3.51 -2.89
CA TYR A 42 12.06 -4.08 -2.27
C TYR A 42 13.33 -3.82 -3.08
N SER A 43 13.28 -3.89 -4.42
CA SER A 43 14.42 -3.63 -5.30
C SER A 43 14.88 -2.17 -5.32
N ASN A 44 14.09 -1.24 -4.76
CA ASN A 44 14.43 0.17 -4.62
C ASN A 44 14.92 0.54 -3.21
N TYR A 45 15.02 -0.43 -2.29
CA TYR A 45 15.62 -0.20 -1.00
C TYR A 45 17.15 -0.26 -1.08
N GLU A 46 17.81 0.66 -0.41
CA GLU A 46 19.26 0.70 -0.26
C GLU A 46 19.60 0.29 1.18
N PHE A 47 19.63 -1.03 1.44
CA PHE A 47 19.92 -1.55 2.77
C PHE A 47 21.36 -2.05 2.84
N GLU A 48 22.08 -1.60 3.89
CA GLU A 48 23.42 -2.03 4.21
C GLU A 48 23.41 -3.04 5.38
N PRO A 49 24.42 -3.92 5.47
CA PRO A 49 24.60 -4.75 6.65
C PRO A 49 24.67 -3.89 7.93
N ASN A 50 24.05 -4.36 9.01
CA ASN A 50 23.96 -3.70 10.31
C ASN A 50 23.04 -2.48 10.42
N MET A 51 22.31 -2.11 9.37
CA MET A 51 21.27 -1.10 9.50
C MET A 51 20.22 -1.51 10.52
N HIS A 52 19.65 -0.51 11.21
CA HIS A 52 18.49 -0.65 12.07
C HIS A 52 17.28 -0.09 11.34
N ILE A 53 16.31 -0.93 11.01
CA ILE A 53 15.19 -0.61 10.15
C ILE A 53 13.89 -0.75 10.93
N LEU A 54 13.00 0.23 10.80
CA LEU A 54 11.63 0.20 11.33
C LEU A 54 10.64 0.13 10.18
N GLU A 55 9.73 -0.83 10.18
CA GLU A 55 8.56 -0.79 9.31
C GLU A 55 7.30 -0.52 10.11
N LEU A 56 6.54 0.49 9.67
CA LEU A 56 5.27 0.93 10.22
C LEU A 56 4.14 0.49 9.28
N GLY A 57 3.15 -0.24 9.82
CA GLY A 57 2.07 -0.80 9.02
C GLY A 57 2.52 -2.00 8.16
N CYS A 58 3.25 -2.94 8.75
CA CYS A 58 3.79 -4.11 8.03
C CYS A 58 2.70 -5.09 7.53
N GLY A 59 1.48 -4.98 8.03
CA GLY A 59 0.37 -5.87 7.68
C GLY A 59 0.71 -7.35 7.90
N THR A 60 0.54 -8.15 6.86
CA THR A 60 0.87 -9.58 6.87
C THR A 60 2.33 -9.88 6.53
N CYS A 61 3.15 -8.86 6.29
CA CYS A 61 4.57 -8.96 5.92
C CYS A 61 4.84 -9.69 4.59
N GLU A 62 3.91 -9.66 3.63
CA GLU A 62 4.11 -10.33 2.33
C GLU A 62 5.35 -9.85 1.57
N MET A 63 5.73 -8.58 1.72
CA MET A 63 6.91 -8.03 1.09
C MET A 63 8.20 -8.73 1.54
N TRP A 64 8.23 -9.23 2.77
CA TRP A 64 9.41 -9.86 3.37
C TRP A 64 9.48 -11.37 3.12
N VAL A 65 8.36 -12.00 2.71
CA VAL A 65 8.36 -13.44 2.39
C VAL A 65 9.28 -13.72 1.21
N GLY A 66 10.34 -14.51 1.44
CA GLY A 66 11.36 -14.85 0.45
C GLY A 66 12.43 -13.77 0.20
N ASN A 67 12.31 -12.58 0.81
CA ASN A 67 13.30 -11.51 0.67
C ASN A 67 14.23 -11.40 1.89
N LEU A 68 13.84 -11.96 3.04
CA LEU A 68 14.63 -11.88 4.28
C LEU A 68 15.96 -12.61 4.22
N ASP A 69 16.02 -13.75 3.53
CA ASP A 69 17.23 -14.56 3.41
C ASP A 69 18.33 -13.85 2.59
N ALA A 70 17.94 -12.87 1.77
CA ALA A 70 18.85 -12.02 1.01
C ALA A 70 19.47 -10.89 1.87
N LEU A 71 18.90 -10.61 3.05
CA LEU A 71 19.35 -9.56 3.96
C LEU A 71 20.40 -10.13 4.93
N ASN A 72 21.67 -10.08 4.55
CA ASN A 72 22.76 -10.37 5.48
C ASN A 72 22.96 -9.20 6.46
N GLY A 73 22.21 -9.21 7.58
CA GLY A 73 22.61 -8.44 8.73
C GLY A 73 21.73 -7.33 9.30
N PRO A 74 20.82 -6.61 8.56
CA PRO A 74 20.07 -5.53 9.18
C PRO A 74 19.14 -6.07 10.29
N LYS A 75 18.96 -5.28 11.34
CA LYS A 75 17.95 -5.52 12.37
C LYS A 75 16.66 -4.84 11.92
N ILE A 76 15.57 -5.58 11.85
CA ILE A 76 14.28 -5.09 11.38
C ILE A 76 13.25 -5.20 12.50
N ILE A 77 12.59 -4.09 12.80
CA ILE A 77 11.40 -4.07 13.66
C ILE A 77 10.18 -3.91 12.76
N LEU A 78 9.37 -4.96 12.67
CA LEU A 78 8.12 -4.98 11.92
C LEU A 78 6.97 -4.61 12.84
N THR A 79 6.25 -3.54 12.51
CA THR A 79 5.19 -3.04 13.36
C THR A 79 3.90 -2.79 12.59
N ASP A 80 2.79 -2.92 13.28
CA ASP A 80 1.47 -2.56 12.79
C ASP A 80 0.66 -1.97 13.93
N PHE A 81 -0.31 -1.12 13.62
CA PHE A 81 -1.26 -0.61 14.60
C PHE A 81 -2.18 -1.74 15.13
N SER A 82 -2.47 -2.74 14.30
CA SER A 82 -3.31 -3.89 14.61
C SER A 82 -2.49 -5.04 15.19
N GLU A 83 -2.77 -5.41 16.44
CA GLU A 83 -2.18 -6.62 17.06
C GLU A 83 -2.48 -7.89 16.25
N ALA A 84 -3.67 -7.98 15.63
CA ALA A 84 -4.04 -9.10 14.77
C ALA A 84 -3.11 -9.22 13.56
N MET A 85 -2.72 -8.09 12.93
CA MET A 85 -1.76 -8.06 11.82
C MET A 85 -0.36 -8.46 12.28
N VAL A 86 0.12 -7.94 13.41
CA VAL A 86 1.40 -8.34 14.00
C VAL A 86 1.44 -9.84 14.27
N ASN A 87 0.36 -10.42 14.82
CA ASN A 87 0.28 -11.85 15.06
C ASN A 87 0.24 -12.68 13.77
N LYS A 88 -0.35 -12.16 12.70
CA LYS A 88 -0.36 -12.81 11.37
C LYS A 88 1.02 -12.71 10.72
N ALA A 89 1.69 -11.57 10.83
CA ALA A 89 3.06 -11.36 10.38
C ALA A 89 4.04 -12.38 10.98
N LYS A 90 3.98 -12.57 12.30
CA LYS A 90 4.78 -13.59 13.02
C LYS A 90 4.57 -15.01 12.50
N LYS A 91 3.35 -15.33 12.04
CA LYS A 91 3.04 -16.67 11.49
C LYS A 91 3.55 -16.82 10.05
N ASN A 92 3.55 -15.73 9.27
CA ASN A 92 3.94 -15.75 7.86
C ASN A 92 5.46 -15.77 7.68
N LEU A 93 6.17 -15.07 8.57
CA LEU A 93 7.63 -15.06 8.58
C LEU A 93 8.14 -16.05 9.62
N LYS A 94 8.98 -16.97 9.19
CA LYS A 94 9.68 -17.87 10.11
C LYS A 94 10.57 -17.05 11.06
N ASP A 95 10.79 -17.56 12.26
CA ASP A 95 11.66 -16.93 13.24
C ASP A 95 13.02 -16.61 12.64
N SER A 96 13.34 -15.33 12.54
CA SER A 96 14.64 -14.81 12.14
C SER A 96 15.23 -14.05 13.33
N LYS A 97 16.50 -14.30 13.63
CA LYS A 97 17.20 -13.67 14.76
C LYS A 97 17.28 -12.14 14.66
N ASN A 98 17.11 -11.60 13.45
CA ASN A 98 17.26 -10.17 13.18
C ASN A 98 15.90 -9.45 13.07
N ILE A 99 14.78 -10.14 13.33
CA ILE A 99 13.44 -9.58 13.24
C ILE A 99 12.80 -9.53 14.62
N SER A 100 12.22 -8.40 14.94
CA SER A 100 11.34 -8.22 16.09
C SER A 100 9.99 -7.64 15.65
N TYR A 101 8.97 -7.74 16.50
CA TYR A 101 7.60 -7.35 16.19
C TYR A 101 7.01 -6.55 17.35
N ASN A 102 6.40 -5.40 17.04
CA ASN A 102 5.70 -4.60 18.03
C ASN A 102 4.38 -4.06 17.49
N VAL A 103 3.45 -3.75 18.37
CA VAL A 103 2.25 -2.95 18.04
C VAL A 103 2.62 -1.49 18.23
N VAL A 104 2.54 -0.69 17.14
CA VAL A 104 2.97 0.72 17.15
C VAL A 104 1.98 1.58 16.38
N ASN A 105 1.61 2.71 16.99
CA ASN A 105 0.94 3.80 16.30
C ASN A 105 2.01 4.74 15.71
N ILE A 106 1.95 4.97 14.39
CA ILE A 106 2.87 5.88 13.69
C ILE A 106 2.83 7.32 14.24
N GLU A 107 1.71 7.74 14.84
CA GLU A 107 1.56 9.06 15.44
C GLU A 107 2.23 9.19 16.83
N GLU A 108 2.74 8.09 17.39
CA GLU A 108 3.40 8.02 18.69
C GLU A 108 4.37 6.83 18.71
N ILE A 109 5.54 7.00 18.11
CA ILE A 109 6.53 5.95 17.93
C ILE A 109 7.36 5.77 19.20
N PRO A 110 7.30 4.59 19.89
CA PRO A 110 7.92 4.38 21.20
C PRO A 110 9.43 4.05 21.11
N TYR A 111 10.16 4.78 20.27
CA TYR A 111 11.59 4.62 20.06
C TYR A 111 12.29 5.97 20.20
N GLU A 112 13.60 5.94 20.44
CA GLU A 112 14.40 7.14 20.67
C GLU A 112 14.60 7.96 19.37
N GLU A 113 14.94 9.21 19.51
CA GLU A 113 15.35 10.02 18.35
C GLU A 113 16.65 9.50 17.74
N ASN A 114 16.78 9.61 16.41
CA ASN A 114 17.96 9.16 15.66
C ASN A 114 18.33 7.67 15.89
N GLU A 115 17.33 6.81 16.03
CA GLU A 115 17.56 5.38 16.29
C GLU A 115 17.69 4.56 15.01
N PHE A 116 16.95 4.91 13.93
CA PHE A 116 16.85 4.09 12.73
C PHE A 116 17.61 4.66 11.53
N ASP A 117 18.27 3.77 10.79
CA ASP A 117 18.93 4.10 9.51
C ASP A 117 17.90 4.22 8.37
N ALA A 118 16.81 3.44 8.46
CA ALA A 118 15.69 3.52 7.55
C ALA A 118 14.35 3.31 8.26
N VAL A 119 13.31 4.03 7.81
CA VAL A 119 11.92 3.81 8.20
C VAL A 119 11.09 3.53 6.94
N ILE A 120 10.18 2.58 7.03
CA ILE A 120 9.31 2.14 5.93
C ILE A 120 7.86 2.33 6.35
N ALA A 121 7.01 2.86 5.45
CA ALA A 121 5.56 2.97 5.64
C ALA A 121 4.84 2.71 4.30
N ASN A 122 4.73 1.45 3.89
CA ASN A 122 4.15 1.10 2.60
C ASN A 122 2.65 0.88 2.69
N MET A 123 1.91 1.51 1.76
CA MET A 123 0.46 1.34 1.58
C MET A 123 -0.35 1.54 2.87
N MET A 124 0.07 2.52 3.72
CA MET A 124 -0.59 2.75 5.00
C MET A 124 -0.83 4.22 5.35
N LEU A 125 -0.05 5.19 4.82
CA LEU A 125 -0.17 6.60 5.21
C LEU A 125 -1.56 7.21 4.94
N TYR A 126 -2.28 6.72 3.95
CA TYR A 126 -3.66 7.16 3.67
C TYR A 126 -4.69 6.71 4.72
N HIS A 127 -4.30 5.82 5.64
CA HIS A 127 -5.10 5.43 6.81
C HIS A 127 -4.79 6.27 8.06
N VAL A 128 -3.77 7.13 8.02
CA VAL A 128 -3.29 7.89 9.18
C VAL A 128 -4.16 9.14 9.40
N PRO A 129 -4.77 9.31 10.59
CA PRO A 129 -5.62 10.46 10.88
C PRO A 129 -4.86 11.80 10.86
N ASN A 130 -3.63 11.82 11.38
CA ASN A 130 -2.81 13.03 11.48
C ASN A 130 -1.43 12.79 10.84
N ILE A 131 -1.36 12.92 9.51
CA ILE A 131 -0.12 12.73 8.75
C ILE A 131 1.01 13.66 9.22
N PRO A 132 0.82 14.97 9.48
CA PRO A 132 1.88 15.82 9.97
C PRO A 132 2.50 15.31 11.28
N LYS A 133 1.68 14.84 12.23
CA LYS A 133 2.17 14.25 13.50
C LYS A 133 2.98 12.99 13.22
N ALA A 134 2.46 12.10 12.38
CA ALA A 134 3.13 10.86 12.00
C ALA A 134 4.49 11.13 11.33
N LEU A 135 4.56 12.06 10.38
CA LEU A 135 5.81 12.41 9.69
C LEU A 135 6.83 13.11 10.63
N THR A 136 6.35 13.86 11.62
CA THR A 136 7.23 14.40 12.70
C THR A 136 7.87 13.27 13.49
N GLU A 137 7.10 12.26 13.87
CA GLU A 137 7.62 11.09 14.60
C GLU A 137 8.59 10.27 13.74
N VAL A 138 8.24 10.03 12.46
CA VAL A 138 9.14 9.35 11.52
C VAL A 138 10.46 10.09 11.39
N ASN A 139 10.43 11.42 11.21
CA ASN A 139 11.63 12.23 11.12
C ASN A 139 12.43 12.20 12.44
N ARG A 140 11.76 12.24 13.59
CA ARG A 140 12.40 12.17 14.90
C ARG A 140 13.22 10.89 15.08
N VAL A 141 12.64 9.74 14.77
CA VAL A 141 13.30 8.44 14.99
C VAL A 141 14.34 8.08 13.92
N LEU A 142 14.30 8.73 12.74
CA LEU A 142 15.33 8.58 11.71
C LEU A 142 16.63 9.25 12.14
N LYS A 143 17.77 8.63 11.88
CA LYS A 143 19.09 9.22 11.97
C LYS A 143 19.27 10.34 10.94
N ASP A 144 20.18 11.27 11.22
CA ASP A 144 20.62 12.22 10.20
C ASP A 144 21.18 11.48 8.98
N GLY A 145 20.72 11.84 7.79
CA GLY A 145 21.02 11.13 6.54
C GLY A 145 20.27 9.80 6.35
N GLY A 146 19.43 9.41 7.31
CA GLY A 146 18.56 8.24 7.21
C GLY A 146 17.52 8.38 6.09
N THR A 147 16.91 7.26 5.70
CA THR A 147 15.98 7.21 4.57
C THR A 147 14.58 6.78 5.01
N PHE A 148 13.59 7.56 4.63
CA PHE A 148 12.17 7.17 4.73
C PHE A 148 11.66 6.68 3.39
N TYR A 149 11.08 5.48 3.37
CA TYR A 149 10.45 4.88 2.21
C TYR A 149 8.95 4.78 2.44
N CYS A 150 8.13 5.34 1.55
CA CYS A 150 6.70 5.18 1.63
C CYS A 150 6.05 4.96 0.27
N ALA A 151 5.43 3.80 0.09
CA ALA A 151 4.69 3.46 -1.10
C ALA A 151 3.21 3.82 -0.93
N THR A 152 2.59 4.25 -2.04
CA THR A 152 1.17 4.56 -2.07
C THR A 152 0.60 4.37 -3.49
N TYR A 153 -0.70 4.51 -3.61
CA TYR A 153 -1.41 4.55 -4.89
C TYR A 153 -1.67 6.01 -5.33
N GLY A 154 -1.98 6.17 -6.61
CA GLY A 154 -2.43 7.45 -7.17
C GLY A 154 -3.96 7.57 -7.18
N GLU A 155 -4.42 8.73 -7.63
CA GLU A 155 -5.85 9.07 -7.70
C GLU A 155 -6.59 8.31 -8.81
N ASN A 156 -5.86 7.78 -9.83
CA ASN A 156 -6.43 6.94 -10.87
C ASN A 156 -6.50 5.47 -10.41
N THR A 157 -7.37 5.21 -9.42
CA THR A 157 -7.61 3.85 -8.91
C THR A 157 -8.25 2.95 -9.98
N ILE A 158 -8.27 1.64 -9.74
CA ILE A 158 -8.95 0.68 -10.63
C ILE A 158 -10.42 1.07 -10.78
N LEU A 159 -11.12 1.41 -9.68
CA LEU A 159 -12.51 1.87 -9.73
C LEU A 159 -12.66 3.14 -10.58
N ASN A 160 -11.80 4.14 -10.40
CA ASN A 160 -11.84 5.38 -11.18
C ASN A 160 -11.62 5.11 -12.67
N ASN A 161 -10.74 4.19 -13.03
CA ASN A 161 -10.54 3.79 -14.42
C ASN A 161 -11.75 3.04 -14.98
N VAL A 162 -12.39 2.19 -14.19
CA VAL A 162 -13.67 1.53 -14.59
C VAL A 162 -14.78 2.57 -14.78
N CYS A 163 -14.92 3.55 -13.88
CA CYS A 163 -15.87 4.66 -14.04
C CYS A 163 -15.65 5.43 -15.36
N LYS A 164 -14.39 5.76 -15.66
CA LYS A 164 -14.03 6.42 -16.94
C LYS A 164 -14.41 5.57 -18.16
N LEU A 165 -14.12 4.27 -18.14
CA LEU A 165 -14.48 3.35 -19.22
C LEU A 165 -16.00 3.25 -19.44
N LEU A 166 -16.78 3.34 -18.37
CA LEU A 166 -18.24 3.27 -18.39
C LEU A 166 -18.93 4.62 -18.55
N GLU A 167 -18.15 5.73 -18.59
CA GLU A 167 -18.65 7.09 -18.67
C GLU A 167 -19.60 7.44 -17.48
N VAL A 168 -19.22 6.97 -16.29
CA VAL A 168 -19.92 7.23 -15.02
C VAL A 168 -19.12 8.26 -14.23
N ASP A 169 -19.81 9.08 -13.45
CA ASP A 169 -19.18 10.08 -12.58
C ASP A 169 -18.20 9.43 -11.60
N LEU A 170 -17.06 10.07 -11.41
CA LEU A 170 -16.06 9.60 -10.46
C LEU A 170 -16.56 9.78 -9.01
N PRO A 171 -16.23 8.84 -8.10
CA PRO A 171 -16.54 9.02 -6.69
C PRO A 171 -15.82 10.26 -6.15
N LYS A 172 -16.51 10.99 -5.28
CA LYS A 172 -15.88 12.09 -4.53
C LYS A 172 -14.99 11.50 -3.45
N ASN A 173 -13.69 11.68 -3.58
CA ASN A 173 -12.72 11.22 -2.61
C ASN A 173 -11.96 12.40 -1.99
N ASP A 174 -11.84 12.39 -0.68
CA ASP A 174 -10.93 13.28 0.06
C ASP A 174 -9.58 12.56 0.18
N TRP A 175 -8.76 12.68 -0.87
CA TRP A 175 -7.45 12.04 -0.92
C TRP A 175 -6.49 12.59 0.15
N VAL A 176 -6.19 11.78 1.14
CA VAL A 176 -5.34 12.17 2.26
C VAL A 176 -3.86 12.08 1.91
N PHE A 177 -3.45 10.97 1.25
CA PHE A 177 -2.07 10.76 0.81
C PHE A 177 -2.05 9.91 -0.46
N THR A 178 -1.58 10.48 -1.57
CA THR A 178 -1.51 9.86 -2.89
C THR A 178 -0.19 10.17 -3.58
N LEU A 179 0.02 9.59 -4.76
CA LEU A 179 1.17 9.97 -5.61
C LEU A 179 1.11 11.43 -6.07
N GLN A 180 -0.09 12.02 -6.18
CA GLN A 180 -0.28 13.39 -6.64
C GLN A 180 0.09 14.42 -5.57
N ASN A 181 -0.32 14.19 -4.32
CA ASN A 181 -0.11 15.15 -3.23
C ASN A 181 1.07 14.79 -2.29
N GLY A 182 1.56 13.54 -2.36
CA GLY A 182 2.56 13.03 -1.42
C GLY A 182 3.86 13.83 -1.37
N SER A 183 4.37 14.29 -2.53
CA SER A 183 5.59 15.11 -2.54
C SER A 183 5.43 16.41 -1.76
N GLU A 184 4.29 17.10 -1.90
CA GLU A 184 4.05 18.36 -1.18
C GLU A 184 3.86 18.13 0.33
N ILE A 185 3.27 16.98 0.70
CA ILE A 185 3.08 16.59 2.11
C ILE A 185 4.43 16.22 2.76
N LEU A 186 5.35 15.58 2.02
CA LEU A 186 6.62 15.09 2.54
C LEU A 186 7.71 16.17 2.63
N LYS A 187 7.75 17.12 1.69
CA LYS A 187 8.78 18.18 1.62
C LYS A 187 9.00 18.97 2.92
N PRO A 188 7.99 19.28 3.76
CA PRO A 188 8.24 19.98 5.03
C PRO A 188 9.07 19.20 6.05
N PHE A 189 9.15 17.88 5.90
CA PHE A 189 9.77 16.96 6.85
C PHE A 189 11.11 16.38 6.37
N PHE A 190 11.37 16.39 5.06
CA PHE A 190 12.54 15.73 4.45
C PHE A 190 13.26 16.66 3.48
N THR A 191 14.60 16.55 3.46
CA THR A 191 15.47 17.42 2.66
C THR A 191 15.45 17.07 1.17
N ASP A 192 15.25 15.78 0.83
CA ASP A 192 15.11 15.29 -0.54
C ASP A 192 13.92 14.34 -0.62
N VAL A 193 13.05 14.54 -1.60
CA VAL A 193 11.84 13.74 -1.81
C VAL A 193 11.79 13.32 -3.27
N LYS A 194 12.17 12.07 -3.52
CA LYS A 194 12.15 11.44 -4.84
C LYS A 194 10.93 10.55 -4.98
N ARG A 195 10.15 10.71 -6.07
CA ARG A 195 9.05 9.82 -6.45
C ARG A 195 9.52 8.85 -7.54
N LEU A 196 9.16 7.58 -7.40
CA LEU A 196 9.30 6.54 -8.41
C LEU A 196 7.92 5.98 -8.74
N ASP A 197 7.61 5.87 -10.02
CA ASP A 197 6.35 5.32 -10.50
C ASP A 197 6.52 3.85 -10.89
N TYR A 198 5.59 3.01 -10.43
CA TYR A 198 5.51 1.61 -10.81
C TYR A 198 4.59 1.45 -12.01
N VAL A 199 5.17 1.21 -13.18
CA VAL A 199 4.41 1.04 -14.42
C VAL A 199 3.79 -0.37 -14.45
N ASP A 200 2.46 -0.43 -14.41
CA ASP A 200 1.69 -1.67 -14.42
C ASP A 200 0.24 -1.42 -14.88
N SER A 201 -0.41 -2.48 -15.37
CA SER A 201 -1.83 -2.53 -15.68
C SER A 201 -2.42 -3.88 -15.29
N LEU A 202 -3.74 -3.97 -15.17
CA LEU A 202 -4.45 -5.24 -15.15
C LEU A 202 -4.89 -5.57 -16.56
N GLU A 203 -4.45 -6.70 -17.10
CA GLU A 203 -4.86 -7.26 -18.39
C GLU A 203 -5.94 -8.31 -18.14
N ILE A 204 -7.17 -7.86 -17.93
CA ILE A 204 -8.30 -8.70 -17.51
C ILE A 204 -8.81 -9.53 -18.68
N THR A 205 -8.78 -10.84 -18.54
CA THR A 205 -9.35 -11.80 -19.52
C THR A 205 -10.68 -12.40 -19.03
N ASP A 206 -10.97 -12.33 -17.73
CA ASP A 206 -12.22 -12.75 -17.13
C ASP A 206 -12.87 -11.57 -16.39
N ILE A 207 -13.98 -11.07 -16.91
CA ILE A 207 -14.69 -9.91 -16.35
C ILE A 207 -15.28 -10.21 -14.98
N ASP A 208 -15.61 -11.47 -14.66
CA ASP A 208 -16.17 -11.82 -13.36
C ASP A 208 -15.15 -11.62 -12.25
N ASP A 209 -13.88 -11.93 -12.48
CA ASP A 209 -12.81 -11.66 -11.53
C ASP A 209 -12.67 -10.15 -11.22
N LEU A 210 -12.86 -9.30 -12.26
CA LEU A 210 -12.86 -7.85 -12.05
C LEU A 210 -14.08 -7.39 -11.24
N ILE A 211 -15.27 -7.93 -11.53
CA ILE A 211 -16.48 -7.58 -10.80
C ILE A 211 -16.37 -8.04 -9.35
N ASP A 212 -15.86 -9.26 -9.10
CA ASP A 212 -15.62 -9.77 -7.75
C ASP A 212 -14.61 -8.89 -6.98
N TYR A 213 -13.57 -8.37 -7.65
CA TYR A 213 -12.68 -7.38 -7.07
C TYR A 213 -13.41 -6.08 -6.73
N LEU A 214 -14.21 -5.53 -7.66
CA LEU A 214 -14.97 -4.31 -7.44
C LEU A 214 -15.95 -4.47 -6.27
N ASP A 215 -16.60 -5.63 -6.12
CA ASP A 215 -17.48 -5.96 -4.99
C ASP A 215 -16.77 -5.95 -3.62
N THR A 216 -15.43 -6.03 -3.60
CA THR A 216 -14.66 -5.86 -2.37
C THR A 216 -14.52 -4.40 -1.94
N LEU A 217 -14.81 -3.44 -2.81
CA LEU A 217 -14.69 -2.01 -2.55
C LEU A 217 -15.98 -1.47 -1.94
N ASP A 218 -15.87 -0.78 -0.81
CA ASP A 218 -17.06 -0.34 -0.05
C ASP A 218 -17.94 0.65 -0.82
N ASP A 219 -17.35 1.47 -1.69
CA ASP A 219 -18.04 2.53 -2.44
C ASP A 219 -18.53 2.09 -3.83
N MET A 220 -18.30 0.82 -4.22
CA MET A 220 -18.55 0.34 -5.58
C MET A 220 -20.04 0.48 -5.97
N HIS A 221 -20.93 -0.02 -5.13
CA HIS A 221 -22.39 -0.02 -5.42
C HIS A 221 -22.98 1.38 -5.47
N GLU A 222 -22.53 2.30 -4.58
CA GLU A 222 -22.97 3.70 -4.59
C GLU A 222 -22.43 4.45 -5.81
N THR A 223 -21.20 4.14 -6.23
CA THR A 223 -20.52 4.82 -7.34
C THR A 223 -21.06 4.37 -8.69
N LEU A 224 -21.12 3.07 -8.95
CA LEU A 224 -21.50 2.55 -10.27
C LEU A 224 -23.01 2.53 -10.45
N ASN A 225 -23.80 2.27 -9.41
CA ASN A 225 -25.26 2.16 -9.44
C ASN A 225 -25.80 1.34 -10.64
N ILE A 226 -25.10 0.28 -11.00
CA ILE A 226 -25.37 -0.59 -12.15
C ILE A 226 -25.52 -2.02 -11.62
N ASP A 227 -26.54 -2.74 -12.09
CA ASP A 227 -26.67 -4.15 -11.75
C ASP A 227 -25.55 -5.00 -12.36
N ARG A 228 -25.21 -6.12 -11.69
CA ARG A 228 -24.07 -6.98 -12.06
C ARG A 228 -24.13 -7.50 -13.49
N ILE A 229 -25.31 -7.82 -14.02
CA ILE A 229 -25.47 -8.37 -15.38
C ILE A 229 -25.16 -7.29 -16.41
N LEU A 230 -25.71 -6.08 -16.20
CA LEU A 230 -25.46 -4.94 -17.08
C LEU A 230 -24.01 -4.48 -17.00
N LEU A 231 -23.42 -4.45 -15.79
CA LEU A 231 -22.01 -4.12 -15.58
C LEU A 231 -21.11 -5.08 -16.37
N ARG A 232 -21.34 -6.39 -16.25
CA ARG A 232 -20.61 -7.42 -17.00
C ARG A 232 -20.67 -7.13 -18.50
N LYS A 233 -21.87 -6.94 -19.06
CA LYS A 233 -22.05 -6.66 -20.47
C LYS A 233 -21.27 -5.43 -20.92
N LYS A 234 -21.41 -4.31 -20.20
CA LYS A 234 -20.72 -3.06 -20.53
C LYS A 234 -19.21 -3.20 -20.49
N LEU A 235 -18.65 -3.94 -19.53
CA LEU A 235 -17.19 -4.19 -19.45
C LEU A 235 -16.73 -5.15 -20.57
N GLN A 236 -17.51 -6.18 -20.91
CA GLN A 236 -17.23 -7.07 -22.03
C GLN A 236 -17.19 -6.31 -23.36
N ASP A 237 -18.11 -5.37 -23.58
CA ASP A 237 -18.15 -4.53 -24.80
C ASP A 237 -16.92 -3.60 -24.92
N LYS A 238 -16.16 -3.38 -23.84
CA LYS A 238 -14.92 -2.58 -23.84
C LYS A 238 -13.64 -3.44 -24.01
N MET A 239 -13.78 -4.77 -24.05
CA MET A 239 -12.62 -5.64 -24.28
C MET A 239 -12.14 -5.52 -25.73
N VAL A 240 -10.82 -5.53 -25.90
CA VAL A 240 -10.14 -5.59 -27.21
C VAL A 240 -9.36 -6.89 -27.28
N ASP A 241 -9.59 -7.69 -28.30
CA ASP A 241 -8.96 -9.00 -28.47
C ASP A 241 -9.07 -9.91 -27.23
N GLY A 242 -10.23 -9.83 -26.53
CA GLY A 242 -10.50 -10.64 -25.34
C GLY A 242 -9.81 -10.12 -24.06
N ILE A 243 -9.26 -8.91 -24.07
CA ILE A 243 -8.57 -8.30 -22.93
C ILE A 243 -9.19 -6.93 -22.61
N LEU A 244 -9.46 -6.67 -21.32
CA LEU A 244 -9.76 -5.35 -20.81
C LEU A 244 -8.53 -4.83 -20.03
N SER A 245 -7.83 -3.86 -20.59
CA SER A 245 -6.66 -3.26 -19.95
C SER A 245 -7.07 -2.11 -19.03
N ILE A 246 -6.65 -2.19 -17.77
CA ILE A 246 -6.93 -1.18 -16.73
C ILE A 246 -5.59 -0.72 -16.16
N PRO A 247 -5.17 0.53 -16.41
CA PRO A 247 -3.96 1.08 -15.84
C PRO A 247 -3.98 1.08 -14.31
N LYS A 248 -2.84 0.84 -13.68
CA LYS A 248 -2.63 0.95 -12.25
C LYS A 248 -1.70 2.13 -11.97
N GLU A 249 -1.99 2.84 -10.91
CA GLU A 249 -1.20 3.98 -10.49
C GLU A 249 -0.66 3.73 -9.10
N TYR A 250 0.57 3.21 -9.02
CA TYR A 250 1.30 2.90 -7.80
C TYR A 250 2.71 3.48 -7.86
N GLY A 251 3.29 3.77 -6.71
CA GLY A 251 4.66 4.29 -6.66
C GLY A 251 5.24 4.29 -5.25
N LEU A 252 6.47 4.76 -5.17
CA LEU A 252 7.28 4.82 -3.97
C LEU A 252 7.88 6.22 -3.86
N PHE A 253 7.79 6.81 -2.67
CA PHE A 253 8.59 7.97 -2.30
C PHE A 253 9.81 7.49 -1.51
N ILE A 254 10.97 8.05 -1.86
CA ILE A 254 12.24 7.88 -1.16
C ILE A 254 12.64 9.26 -0.64
N CYS A 255 12.72 9.40 0.69
CA CYS A 255 12.92 10.68 1.34
C CYS A 255 14.17 10.64 2.23
N LYS A 256 15.00 11.68 2.17
CA LYS A 256 16.19 11.83 3.04
C LYS A 256 15.91 12.81 4.17
N LYS A 257 16.32 12.44 5.40
CA LYS A 257 16.35 13.36 6.56
C LYS A 257 17.49 14.35 6.44
#